data_240b8d2c6d902e22090309454ad6a990
#
_entry.id   240b8d2c6d902e22090309454ad6a990
#
_cell.length_a   1.000
_cell.length_b   1.000
_cell.length_c   1.000
_cell.angle_alpha   90.00
_cell.angle_beta   90.00
_cell.angle_gamma   90.00
#
_symmetry.space_group_name_H-M   'P 1'
#
loop_
_entity.id
_entity.type
_entity.pdbx_description
1 polymer ?
#
loop_
_entity_poly.entity_id
_entity_poly.type
_entity_poly.pdbx_seq_one_letter_code
_entity_poly.pdbx_strand_id
1 'polypeptide(L)'
;MSSRRKPSRRTRVLLGGAALAVVGAGVVGTVAANAADSSGTAPAAAPVAARGGDLTRSTHLTLDAATEAARAAVRAAEKEGRHVSVAVVDRDGNTLVALRGDGAGPQSYVSAERKAFTAVSWNAPTSELAGRLAQAPALKDIPGTLFLAGGAPVTAQGAPVAGIGVAGAPSGDLDEKYARAGAATLGH
;
A
#
# COMPACT_ATOMS: atom_id res chain seq x y z
N MET A 1 51.33 24.99 21.95
CA MET A 1 52.09 23.78 21.55
C MET A 1 51.23 22.99 20.58
N SER A 2 51.75 22.95 19.38
CA SER A 2 51.10 22.35 18.18
C SER A 2 51.29 20.85 18.15
N SER A 3 50.29 20.10 17.72
CA SER A 3 50.53 18.79 17.09
C SER A 3 49.44 18.49 16.06
N ARG A 4 49.81 18.69 14.81
CA ARG A 4 49.12 18.24 13.59
C ARG A 4 49.35 16.74 13.42
N ARG A 5 48.31 15.96 13.19
CA ARG A 5 48.41 14.60 12.64
C ARG A 5 47.83 14.55 11.23
N LYS A 6 48.70 14.11 10.29
CA LYS A 6 48.43 13.92 8.85
C LYS A 6 47.56 12.71 8.57
N PRO A 7 46.78 12.74 7.46
CA PRO A 7 46.02 11.55 7.02
C PRO A 7 46.93 10.58 6.22
N SER A 8 46.77 9.29 6.47
CA SER A 8 47.42 8.22 5.75
C SER A 8 46.69 7.87 4.45
N ARG A 9 47.44 7.87 3.36
CA ARG A 9 47.05 7.38 2.04
C ARG A 9 46.95 5.85 2.08
N ARG A 10 45.79 5.28 1.73
CA ARG A 10 45.67 3.84 1.45
C ARG A 10 45.68 3.62 -0.06
N THR A 11 46.66 2.83 -0.46
CA THR A 11 47.03 2.33 -1.76
C THR A 11 45.88 1.56 -2.45
N ARG A 12 45.60 1.93 -3.70
CA ARG A 12 44.74 1.14 -4.60
C ARG A 12 45.58 0.04 -5.25
N VAL A 13 45.20 -1.21 -5.05
CA VAL A 13 45.78 -2.36 -5.79
C VAL A 13 44.82 -2.65 -6.95
N LEU A 14 45.33 -2.47 -8.16
CA LEU A 14 44.74 -2.93 -9.41
C LEU A 14 45.24 -4.35 -9.66
N LEU A 15 44.33 -5.33 -9.72
CA LEU A 15 44.60 -6.67 -10.21
C LEU A 15 43.98 -6.81 -11.59
N GLY A 16 44.85 -6.85 -12.60
CA GLY A 16 44.49 -7.25 -13.95
C GLY A 16 44.38 -8.76 -14.04
N GLY A 17 43.34 -9.25 -14.69
CA GLY A 17 43.12 -10.68 -15.01
C GLY A 17 43.18 -10.88 -16.52
N ALA A 18 44.08 -11.73 -16.95
CA ALA A 18 44.41 -12.02 -18.35
C ALA A 18 43.37 -12.91 -19.02
N ALA A 19 43.09 -12.63 -20.29
CA ALA A 19 42.35 -13.47 -21.19
C ALA A 19 43.19 -14.67 -21.65
N LEU A 20 42.66 -15.89 -21.61
CA LEU A 20 43.20 -17.07 -22.23
C LEU A 20 42.28 -17.52 -23.37
N ALA A 21 42.75 -17.32 -24.60
CA ALA A 21 42.18 -17.92 -25.79
C ALA A 21 42.75 -19.34 -25.97
N VAL A 22 41.91 -20.32 -26.03
CA VAL A 22 42.29 -21.69 -26.44
C VAL A 22 41.65 -21.95 -27.80
N VAL A 23 42.53 -22.02 -28.80
CA VAL A 23 42.26 -22.59 -30.14
C VAL A 23 42.55 -24.09 -30.07
N GLY A 24 41.58 -24.93 -30.32
CA GLY A 24 41.73 -26.36 -30.45
C GLY A 24 41.02 -26.87 -31.70
N ALA A 25 41.82 -27.31 -32.69
CA ALA A 25 41.36 -27.88 -33.95
C ALA A 25 40.99 -29.39 -33.82
N GLY A 26 39.89 -29.76 -34.43
CA GLY A 26 39.69 -30.94 -35.21
C GLY A 26 39.70 -32.32 -34.54
N VAL A 27 38.52 -32.98 -34.57
CA VAL A 27 38.41 -34.41 -35.03
C VAL A 27 36.98 -34.61 -35.59
N VAL A 28 36.92 -35.04 -36.84
CA VAL A 28 35.70 -35.52 -37.50
C VAL A 28 35.41 -36.92 -36.99
N GLY A 29 34.30 -37.09 -36.31
CA GLY A 29 33.75 -38.39 -35.94
C GLY A 29 32.26 -38.43 -36.27
N THR A 30 31.92 -39.14 -37.34
CA THR A 30 30.54 -39.48 -37.69
C THR A 30 29.98 -40.47 -36.70
N VAL A 31 28.95 -40.09 -35.96
CA VAL A 31 28.12 -41.03 -35.20
C VAL A 31 26.65 -40.75 -35.50
N ALA A 32 25.97 -41.82 -35.79
CA ALA A 32 24.61 -41.91 -36.27
C ALA A 32 23.56 -41.18 -35.42
N ALA A 33 22.55 -40.69 -36.12
CA ALA A 33 21.34 -40.12 -35.62
C ALA A 33 20.62 -41.07 -34.65
N ASN A 34 20.41 -40.56 -33.41
CA ASN A 34 19.25 -40.93 -32.62
C ASN A 34 18.42 -39.65 -32.47
N ALA A 35 17.28 -39.62 -33.17
CA ALA A 35 16.25 -38.63 -32.94
C ALA A 35 15.63 -38.91 -31.57
N ALA A 36 16.15 -38.24 -30.56
CA ALA A 36 15.43 -38.05 -29.31
C ALA A 36 14.65 -36.75 -29.46
N ASP A 37 13.34 -36.84 -29.40
CA ASP A 37 12.41 -35.71 -29.26
C ASP A 37 12.84 -34.80 -28.09
N SER A 38 13.66 -33.82 -28.38
CA SER A 38 13.85 -32.69 -27.48
C SER A 38 12.68 -31.75 -27.72
N SER A 39 11.60 -31.97 -26.98
CA SER A 39 10.61 -30.91 -26.67
C SER A 39 11.35 -29.82 -25.91
N GLY A 40 12.08 -29.00 -26.66
CA GLY A 40 12.74 -27.83 -26.16
C GLY A 40 11.68 -26.84 -25.62
N THR A 41 11.54 -26.80 -24.31
CA THR A 41 10.81 -25.72 -23.64
C THR A 41 11.45 -24.43 -24.13
N ALA A 42 10.71 -23.62 -24.89
CA ALA A 42 11.18 -22.32 -25.33
C ALA A 42 11.63 -21.53 -24.09
N PRO A 43 12.78 -20.83 -24.11
CA PRO A 43 13.21 -20.02 -22.99
C PRO A 43 12.09 -19.06 -22.61
N ALA A 44 11.74 -19.02 -21.31
CA ALA A 44 10.77 -18.05 -20.83
C ALA A 44 11.23 -16.64 -21.24
N ALA A 45 10.33 -15.88 -21.86
CA ALA A 45 10.64 -14.52 -22.28
C ALA A 45 11.09 -13.69 -21.07
N ALA A 46 12.22 -13.00 -21.21
CA ALA A 46 12.72 -12.12 -20.17
C ALA A 46 11.72 -10.97 -19.92
N PRO A 47 11.54 -10.53 -18.66
CA PRO A 47 10.67 -9.38 -18.35
C PRO A 47 11.11 -8.14 -19.12
N VAL A 48 10.15 -7.41 -19.68
CA VAL A 48 10.42 -6.14 -20.36
C VAL A 48 10.52 -5.04 -19.31
N ALA A 49 11.63 -4.29 -19.29
CA ALA A 49 11.81 -3.15 -18.39
C ALA A 49 11.14 -1.89 -19.00
N ALA A 50 10.26 -1.25 -18.23
CA ALA A 50 9.69 0.04 -18.61
C ALA A 50 10.73 1.16 -18.54
N ARG A 51 10.62 2.16 -19.42
CA ARG A 51 11.49 3.34 -19.42
C ARG A 51 11.05 4.32 -18.34
N GLY A 52 11.99 5.13 -17.81
CA GLY A 52 11.68 6.09 -16.74
C GLY A 52 10.55 7.07 -17.08
N GLY A 53 10.40 7.45 -18.36
CA GLY A 53 9.31 8.33 -18.83
C GLY A 53 7.93 7.66 -18.90
N ASP A 54 7.90 6.32 -18.84
CA ASP A 54 6.65 5.55 -18.87
C ASP A 54 6.13 5.25 -17.45
N LEU A 55 6.82 5.76 -16.42
CA LEU A 55 6.53 5.51 -15.01
C LEU A 55 6.00 6.76 -14.33
N THR A 56 5.03 6.58 -13.44
CA THR A 56 4.58 7.63 -12.50
C THR A 56 4.92 7.22 -11.06
N ARG A 57 4.99 8.22 -10.17
CA ARG A 57 5.20 8.01 -8.73
C ARG A 57 3.96 8.45 -7.99
N SER A 58 3.57 7.69 -6.98
CA SER A 58 2.48 8.02 -6.07
C SER A 58 2.99 8.05 -4.63
N THR A 59 2.31 8.86 -3.79
CA THR A 59 2.61 8.95 -2.36
C THR A 59 1.61 8.09 -1.60
N HIS A 60 2.11 7.29 -0.68
CA HIS A 60 1.32 6.40 0.16
C HIS A 60 1.69 6.60 1.63
N LEU A 61 0.77 6.25 2.54
CA LEU A 61 1.10 6.11 3.96
C LEU A 61 2.04 4.92 4.17
N THR A 62 2.93 5.05 5.14
CA THR A 62 3.68 3.88 5.63
C THR A 62 2.75 2.97 6.44
N LEU A 63 3.08 1.68 6.53
CA LEU A 63 2.33 0.73 7.35
C LEU A 63 2.28 1.16 8.83
N ASP A 64 3.38 1.69 9.35
CA ASP A 64 3.46 2.16 10.74
C ASP A 64 2.50 3.34 10.99
N ALA A 65 2.49 4.33 10.10
CA ALA A 65 1.56 5.46 10.18
C ALA A 65 0.09 5.00 10.08
N ALA A 66 -0.22 4.12 9.15
CA ALA A 66 -1.56 3.55 9.00
C ALA A 66 -2.00 2.75 10.24
N THR A 67 -1.07 1.98 10.82
CA THR A 67 -1.32 1.18 12.04
C THR A 67 -1.57 2.08 13.26
N GLU A 68 -0.77 3.13 13.42
CA GLU A 68 -0.96 4.08 14.54
C GLU A 68 -2.29 4.82 14.41
N ALA A 69 -2.66 5.27 13.22
CA ALA A 69 -3.95 5.89 12.97
C ALA A 69 -5.13 4.94 13.28
N ALA A 70 -5.04 3.68 12.84
CA ALA A 70 -6.07 2.69 13.12
C ALA A 70 -6.20 2.42 14.63
N ARG A 71 -5.08 2.27 15.35
CA ARG A 71 -5.07 2.09 16.81
C ARG A 71 -5.62 3.30 17.54
N ALA A 72 -5.31 4.51 17.10
CA ALA A 72 -5.83 5.73 17.69
C ALA A 72 -7.36 5.81 17.57
N ALA A 73 -7.91 5.42 16.42
CA ALA A 73 -9.36 5.34 16.23
C ALA A 73 -10.02 4.30 17.15
N VAL A 74 -9.43 3.10 17.28
CA VAL A 74 -9.92 2.07 18.23
C VAL A 74 -9.88 2.60 19.66
N ARG A 75 -8.74 3.16 20.11
CA ARG A 75 -8.60 3.73 21.46
C ARG A 75 -9.60 4.87 21.74
N ALA A 76 -9.91 5.68 20.73
CA ALA A 76 -10.91 6.74 20.87
C ALA A 76 -12.31 6.16 21.13
N ALA A 77 -12.67 5.09 20.46
CA ALA A 77 -13.93 4.39 20.66
C ALA A 77 -14.00 3.70 22.03
N GLU A 78 -12.94 2.98 22.41
CA GLU A 78 -12.82 2.28 23.69
C GLU A 78 -12.97 3.21 24.90
N LYS A 79 -12.40 4.42 24.85
CA LYS A 79 -12.55 5.44 25.88
C LYS A 79 -14.02 5.82 26.14
N GLU A 80 -14.88 5.63 25.16
CA GLU A 80 -16.33 5.88 25.25
C GLU A 80 -17.13 4.57 25.40
N GLY A 81 -16.47 3.43 25.68
CA GLY A 81 -17.09 2.13 25.84
C GLY A 81 -17.73 1.61 24.54
N ARG A 82 -17.13 1.96 23.39
CA ARG A 82 -17.64 1.52 22.06
C ARG A 82 -16.73 0.46 21.45
N HIS A 83 -17.34 -0.52 20.81
CA HIS A 83 -16.72 -1.65 20.17
C HIS A 83 -16.80 -1.48 18.66
N VAL A 84 -15.69 -1.15 18.01
CA VAL A 84 -15.65 -0.81 16.59
C VAL A 84 -14.62 -1.61 15.83
N SER A 85 -14.82 -1.72 14.52
CA SER A 85 -13.76 -2.07 13.57
C SER A 85 -13.26 -0.81 12.87
N VAL A 86 -11.98 -0.80 12.53
CA VAL A 86 -11.30 0.30 11.84
C VAL A 86 -10.54 -0.26 10.65
N ALA A 87 -10.60 0.41 9.52
CA ALA A 87 -9.78 0.11 8.36
C ALA A 87 -9.08 1.38 7.84
N VAL A 88 -7.87 1.19 7.33
CA VAL A 88 -7.12 2.22 6.57
C VAL A 88 -6.91 1.68 5.17
N VAL A 89 -7.43 2.40 4.18
CA VAL A 89 -7.37 2.04 2.76
C VAL A 89 -6.56 3.10 2.03
N ASP A 90 -5.60 2.68 1.19
CA ASP A 90 -4.77 3.59 0.43
C ASP A 90 -5.51 4.20 -0.78
N ARG A 91 -4.84 5.14 -1.47
CA ARG A 91 -5.40 5.82 -2.65
C ARG A 91 -5.70 4.89 -3.84
N ASP A 92 -5.08 3.71 -3.87
CA ASP A 92 -5.26 2.72 -4.94
C ASP A 92 -6.35 1.69 -4.59
N GLY A 93 -6.97 1.85 -3.41
CA GLY A 93 -8.07 1.01 -2.94
C GLY A 93 -7.63 -0.22 -2.15
N ASN A 94 -6.32 -0.34 -1.80
CA ASN A 94 -5.82 -1.46 -1.04
C ASN A 94 -5.97 -1.23 0.46
N THR A 95 -6.42 -2.22 1.21
CA THR A 95 -6.44 -2.18 2.67
C THR A 95 -5.02 -2.32 3.22
N LEU A 96 -4.51 -1.27 3.84
CA LEU A 96 -3.21 -1.27 4.52
C LEU A 96 -3.30 -1.94 5.89
N VAL A 97 -4.35 -1.61 6.64
CA VAL A 97 -4.60 -2.11 8.00
C VAL A 97 -6.09 -2.28 8.20
N ALA A 98 -6.49 -3.37 8.84
CA ALA A 98 -7.82 -3.56 9.36
C ALA A 98 -7.75 -4.14 10.76
N LEU A 99 -8.39 -3.46 11.72
CA LEU A 99 -8.47 -3.85 13.11
C LEU A 99 -9.93 -4.08 13.49
N ARG A 100 -10.20 -5.18 14.17
CA ARG A 100 -11.49 -5.42 14.80
C ARG A 100 -11.29 -5.37 16.31
N GLY A 101 -11.87 -4.36 16.97
CA GLY A 101 -11.86 -4.24 18.42
C GLY A 101 -12.67 -5.36 19.08
N ASP A 102 -12.33 -5.69 20.31
CA ASP A 102 -13.02 -6.71 21.08
C ASP A 102 -14.51 -6.37 21.20
N GLY A 103 -15.38 -7.34 20.93
CA GLY A 103 -16.83 -7.15 20.99
C GLY A 103 -17.44 -6.41 19.79
N ALA A 104 -16.67 -5.98 18.80
CA ALA A 104 -17.21 -5.37 17.59
C ALA A 104 -18.07 -6.37 16.78
N GLY A 105 -19.21 -5.93 16.28
CA GLY A 105 -20.15 -6.75 15.51
C GLY A 105 -19.54 -7.28 14.21
N PRO A 106 -19.99 -8.43 13.69
CA PRO A 106 -19.36 -9.09 12.54
C PRO A 106 -19.40 -8.25 11.26
N GLN A 107 -20.45 -7.47 11.03
CA GLN A 107 -20.58 -6.60 9.85
C GLN A 107 -19.68 -5.36 9.90
N SER A 108 -19.19 -4.97 11.10
CA SER A 108 -18.42 -3.74 11.28
C SER A 108 -17.11 -3.76 10.51
N TYR A 109 -16.46 -4.92 10.37
CA TYR A 109 -15.21 -5.08 9.66
C TYR A 109 -15.33 -4.65 8.18
N VAL A 110 -16.22 -5.28 7.42
CA VAL A 110 -16.45 -4.95 6.01
C VAL A 110 -17.00 -3.53 5.84
N SER A 111 -17.85 -3.08 6.79
CA SER A 111 -18.37 -1.71 6.75
C SER A 111 -17.28 -0.67 6.94
N ALA A 112 -16.31 -0.90 7.82
CA ALA A 112 -15.17 -0.02 8.03
C ALA A 112 -14.30 0.07 6.75
N GLU A 113 -13.99 -1.04 6.11
CA GLU A 113 -13.23 -1.05 4.85
C GLU A 113 -13.96 -0.27 3.74
N ARG A 114 -15.24 -0.50 3.55
CA ARG A 114 -16.04 0.21 2.54
C ARG A 114 -16.16 1.71 2.81
N LYS A 115 -16.31 2.13 4.08
CA LYS A 115 -16.32 3.55 4.45
C LYS A 115 -14.95 4.20 4.18
N ALA A 116 -13.83 3.51 4.50
CA ALA A 116 -12.49 3.97 4.20
C ALA A 116 -12.28 4.13 2.68
N PHE A 117 -12.63 3.10 1.90
CA PHE A 117 -12.58 3.12 0.45
C PHE A 117 -13.41 4.27 -0.14
N THR A 118 -14.63 4.48 0.37
CA THR A 118 -15.48 5.58 -0.07
C THR A 118 -14.84 6.93 0.25
N ALA A 119 -14.31 7.13 1.44
CA ALA A 119 -13.69 8.39 1.85
C ALA A 119 -12.47 8.76 0.99
N VAL A 120 -11.57 7.80 0.69
CA VAL A 120 -10.40 8.06 -0.16
C VAL A 120 -10.78 8.27 -1.62
N SER A 121 -11.76 7.54 -2.14
CA SER A 121 -12.18 7.63 -3.54
C SER A 121 -12.76 9.00 -3.90
N TRP A 122 -13.47 9.64 -2.99
CA TRP A 122 -14.08 10.96 -3.19
C TRP A 122 -13.36 12.09 -2.47
N ASN A 123 -12.31 11.79 -1.73
CA ASN A 123 -11.57 12.75 -0.90
C ASN A 123 -12.49 13.62 -0.02
N ALA A 124 -13.48 12.98 0.62
CA ALA A 124 -14.47 13.64 1.45
C ALA A 124 -14.93 12.73 2.61
N PRO A 125 -15.38 13.32 3.73
CA PRO A 125 -16.03 12.57 4.80
C PRO A 125 -17.26 11.84 4.28
N THR A 126 -17.50 10.60 4.75
CA THR A 126 -18.62 9.83 4.22
C THR A 126 -19.99 10.34 4.69
N SER A 127 -20.06 11.13 5.77
CA SER A 127 -21.26 11.88 6.15
C SER A 127 -21.69 12.89 5.07
N GLU A 128 -20.75 13.64 4.54
CA GLU A 128 -20.97 14.58 3.44
C GLU A 128 -21.42 13.84 2.17
N LEU A 129 -20.74 12.72 1.86
CA LEU A 129 -21.05 11.90 0.68
C LEU A 129 -22.43 11.28 0.77
N ALA A 130 -22.88 10.86 1.97
CA ALA A 130 -24.23 10.36 2.20
C ALA A 130 -25.31 11.38 1.82
N GLY A 131 -25.04 12.67 2.06
CA GLY A 131 -25.93 13.76 1.65
C GLY A 131 -26.10 13.88 0.14
N ARG A 132 -25.12 13.45 -0.67
CA ARG A 132 -25.19 13.47 -2.13
C ARG A 132 -26.19 12.45 -2.71
N LEU A 133 -26.54 11.42 -1.95
CA LEU A 133 -27.52 10.43 -2.40
C LEU A 133 -28.91 11.01 -2.66
N ALA A 134 -29.24 12.15 -2.06
CA ALA A 134 -30.52 12.83 -2.32
C ALA A 134 -30.65 13.29 -3.80
N GLN A 135 -29.53 13.72 -4.42
CA GLN A 135 -29.50 14.16 -5.82
C GLN A 135 -29.00 13.06 -6.77
N ALA A 136 -28.22 12.08 -6.27
CA ALA A 136 -27.62 11.04 -7.07
C ALA A 136 -27.74 9.67 -6.39
N PRO A 137 -28.95 9.09 -6.32
CA PRO A 137 -29.20 7.86 -5.55
C PRO A 137 -28.47 6.63 -6.09
N ALA A 138 -28.09 6.63 -7.37
CA ALA A 138 -27.32 5.52 -7.98
C ALA A 138 -25.87 5.41 -7.47
N LEU A 139 -25.33 6.42 -6.77
CA LEU A 139 -23.98 6.34 -6.19
C LEU A 139 -23.84 5.18 -5.20
N LYS A 140 -24.93 4.80 -4.49
CA LYS A 140 -24.93 3.66 -3.56
C LYS A 140 -24.67 2.31 -4.25
N ASP A 141 -24.88 2.24 -5.57
CA ASP A 141 -24.77 1.01 -6.35
C ASP A 141 -23.35 0.79 -6.90
N ILE A 142 -22.43 1.74 -6.68
CA ILE A 142 -21.02 1.60 -7.06
C ILE A 142 -20.37 0.53 -6.16
N PRO A 143 -19.80 -0.54 -6.77
CA PRO A 143 -19.22 -1.64 -6.00
C PRO A 143 -18.12 -1.18 -5.04
N GLY A 144 -18.08 -1.78 -3.85
CA GLY A 144 -17.07 -1.49 -2.83
C GLY A 144 -17.33 -0.24 -1.99
N THR A 145 -18.30 0.61 -2.36
CA THR A 145 -18.61 1.84 -1.62
C THR A 145 -19.64 1.64 -0.53
N LEU A 146 -19.62 2.55 0.45
CA LEU A 146 -20.64 2.64 1.50
C LEU A 146 -20.85 4.11 1.88
N PHE A 147 -21.92 4.71 1.39
CA PHE A 147 -22.32 6.10 1.65
C PHE A 147 -23.03 6.24 2.99
N LEU A 148 -22.34 5.88 4.08
CA LEU A 148 -22.78 6.06 5.47
C LEU A 148 -21.66 6.73 6.25
N ALA A 149 -22.01 7.66 7.14
CA ALA A 149 -21.04 8.34 7.99
C ALA A 149 -20.14 7.36 8.73
N GLY A 150 -18.87 7.72 8.87
CA GLY A 150 -17.84 6.90 9.53
C GLY A 150 -16.53 6.78 8.77
N GLY A 151 -16.38 7.46 7.63
CA GLY A 151 -15.14 7.51 6.86
C GLY A 151 -14.55 8.92 6.83
N ALA A 152 -13.24 9.04 7.06
CA ALA A 152 -12.49 10.28 6.98
C ALA A 152 -11.37 10.16 5.94
N PRO A 153 -11.22 11.11 5.00
CA PRO A 153 -10.11 11.12 4.06
C PRO A 153 -8.83 11.61 4.74
N VAL A 154 -7.69 11.14 4.22
CA VAL A 154 -6.35 11.59 4.57
C VAL A 154 -5.67 12.10 3.32
N THR A 155 -5.13 13.32 3.38
CA THR A 155 -4.49 13.97 2.25
C THR A 155 -3.03 14.30 2.53
N ALA A 156 -2.22 14.30 1.48
CA ALA A 156 -0.88 14.86 1.48
C ALA A 156 -0.73 15.77 0.25
N GLN A 157 -0.23 17.00 0.47
CA GLN A 157 -0.05 17.99 -0.59
C GLN A 157 -1.34 18.23 -1.44
N GLY A 158 -2.51 18.20 -0.76
CA GLY A 158 -3.81 18.40 -1.40
C GLY A 158 -4.39 17.20 -2.15
N ALA A 159 -3.66 16.08 -2.25
CA ALA A 159 -4.13 14.87 -2.90
C ALA A 159 -4.52 13.79 -1.87
N PRO A 160 -5.56 12.97 -2.13
CA PRO A 160 -5.89 11.87 -1.24
C PRO A 160 -4.78 10.81 -1.24
N VAL A 161 -4.37 10.36 -0.06
CA VAL A 161 -3.37 9.29 0.11
C VAL A 161 -3.94 8.07 0.82
N ALA A 162 -4.98 8.26 1.65
CA ALA A 162 -5.70 7.19 2.30
C ALA A 162 -7.10 7.62 2.75
N GLY A 163 -7.92 6.65 3.16
CA GLY A 163 -9.15 6.84 3.92
C GLY A 163 -9.10 6.01 5.20
N ILE A 164 -9.66 6.54 6.26
CA ILE A 164 -9.87 5.81 7.51
C ILE A 164 -11.36 5.60 7.68
N GLY A 165 -11.79 4.35 7.81
CA GLY A 165 -13.19 3.99 8.04
C GLY A 165 -13.37 3.33 9.39
N VAL A 166 -14.43 3.68 10.07
CA VAL A 166 -14.85 3.09 11.34
C VAL A 166 -16.29 2.63 11.22
N ALA A 167 -16.61 1.51 11.84
CA ALA A 167 -17.97 1.00 11.94
C ALA A 167 -18.17 0.19 13.23
N GLY A 168 -19.37 0.26 13.78
CA GLY A 168 -19.76 -0.48 14.98
C GLY A 168 -20.28 0.37 16.12
N ALA A 169 -20.06 1.69 16.09
CA ALA A 169 -20.68 2.59 17.05
C ALA A 169 -22.20 2.70 16.82
N PRO A 170 -22.99 3.17 17.82
CA PRO A 170 -24.42 3.34 17.71
C PRO A 170 -24.89 4.28 16.59
N SER A 171 -24.02 5.18 16.12
CA SER A 171 -24.32 6.10 15.02
C SER A 171 -23.11 6.27 14.10
N GLY A 172 -23.37 6.61 12.82
CA GLY A 172 -22.34 6.94 11.88
C GLY A 172 -21.52 8.18 12.26
N ASP A 173 -22.12 9.14 12.94
CA ASP A 173 -21.42 10.35 13.42
C ASP A 173 -20.36 9.99 14.47
N LEU A 174 -20.65 9.04 15.36
CA LEU A 174 -19.65 8.51 16.29
C LEU A 174 -18.56 7.75 15.57
N ASP A 175 -18.90 6.90 14.60
CA ASP A 175 -17.92 6.22 13.77
C ASP A 175 -16.98 7.24 13.09
N GLU A 176 -17.53 8.31 12.51
CA GLU A 176 -16.73 9.34 11.84
C GLU A 176 -15.88 10.17 12.82
N LYS A 177 -16.38 10.44 14.02
CA LYS A 177 -15.60 11.04 15.10
C LYS A 177 -14.34 10.22 15.40
N TYR A 178 -14.48 8.91 15.50
CA TYR A 178 -13.32 8.03 15.74
C TYR A 178 -12.40 7.92 14.54
N ALA A 179 -12.94 7.90 13.31
CA ALA A 179 -12.14 7.95 12.10
C ALA A 179 -11.27 9.22 12.04
N ARG A 180 -11.85 10.36 12.37
CA ARG A 180 -11.13 11.66 12.48
C ARG A 180 -10.08 11.66 13.58
N ALA A 181 -10.34 11.00 14.72
CA ALA A 181 -9.34 10.85 15.79
C ALA A 181 -8.13 10.04 15.34
N GLY A 182 -8.34 9.01 14.49
CA GLY A 182 -7.26 8.30 13.82
C GLY A 182 -6.50 9.19 12.85
N ALA A 183 -7.20 9.91 11.96
CA ALA A 183 -6.58 10.79 10.97
C ALA A 183 -5.73 11.90 11.62
N ALA A 184 -6.14 12.40 12.77
CA ALA A 184 -5.43 13.46 13.51
C ALA A 184 -4.00 13.06 13.94
N THR A 185 -3.68 11.77 14.03
CA THR A 185 -2.32 11.31 14.35
C THR A 185 -1.33 11.43 13.20
N LEU A 186 -1.82 11.71 11.99
CA LEU A 186 -1.01 11.78 10.76
C LEU A 186 -0.56 13.20 10.40
N GLY A 187 -1.00 14.20 11.13
CA GLY A 187 -0.75 15.62 10.84
C GLY A 187 0.34 16.29 11.70
N HIS A 188 1.20 15.52 12.37
CA HIS A 188 2.24 16.05 13.27
C HIS A 188 3.63 15.85 12.70
#